data_32950c234f7eaa158fabd4c59e042fcc
#
_entry.id   32950c234f7eaa158fabd4c59e042fcc
#
_cell.length_a   1.000
_cell.length_b   1.000
_cell.length_c   1.000
_cell.angle_alpha   90.00
_cell.angle_beta   90.00
_cell.angle_gamma   90.00
#
_symmetry.space_group_name_H-M   'P 1'
#
loop_
_entity.id
_entity.type
_entity.pdbx_description
1 polymer ?
#
loop_
_entity_poly.entity_id
_entity_poly.type
_entity_poly.pdbx_seq_one_letter_code
_entity_poly.pdbx_strand_id
1 'polypeptide(L)'
;MKKRSYISIFVLLICLTGCQKEETQVQSPELSDFTLTAVRVGQPSFTLINPKSKSSGAFTFKTSDTSLITIQANLVTIKKSGTCIITAIQQAAESFRKDSITATLVIAPRLVPLLTDFVVPEKKLNDPPFILTPPKSNSNGEIIFKSDNAAVATIIGNLVTIKGSGKAIITAYQSQSGIYGAHSISANLVVTDAVVAETLTDVDGNIYKTVKIGSQTWMMENLRTTHYRDGTAIPNVKGTSDWGIQSNGAYCSYNNNLDMSKLYGYLYNWHAVNNAHQLAPQGWHIPTSAEWTILYNYIGGDRYFGGKIQESGTSHWINDTGASNITKFTGLPGGKRNGDGTYDSIFYDANWWTATANSTGTASYYNLYVKGYIEIAESSKNLGYSVRCIKD
;
A
#
# COMPACT_ATOMS: atom_id res chain seq x y z
N MET A 1 122.55 64.74 39.10
CA MET A 1 122.15 63.54 39.69
C MET A 1 120.68 63.65 40.11
N LYS A 2 119.83 63.06 39.47
CA LYS A 2 118.34 63.39 39.50
C LYS A 2 117.64 62.56 40.56
N LYS A 3 116.94 63.22 41.49
CA LYS A 3 115.99 62.61 42.42
C LYS A 3 114.67 62.36 41.72
N ARG A 4 114.19 61.16 41.81
CA ARG A 4 112.82 60.85 41.41
C ARG A 4 111.91 60.74 42.63
N SER A 5 110.87 61.57 42.64
CA SER A 5 109.82 61.57 43.66
C SER A 5 108.69 60.60 43.27
N TYR A 6 108.27 59.77 44.16
CA TYR A 6 107.13 58.90 43.98
C TYR A 6 105.90 59.55 44.66
N ILE A 7 104.82 59.72 43.86
CA ILE A 7 103.49 60.13 44.31
C ILE A 7 102.64 58.85 44.44
N SER A 8 102.23 58.56 45.66
CA SER A 8 101.28 57.54 45.95
C SER A 8 99.83 58.03 45.70
N ILE A 9 99.12 57.44 44.72
CA ILE A 9 97.73 57.72 44.51
C ILE A 9 96.91 56.67 45.27
N PHE A 10 96.10 57.15 46.22
CA PHE A 10 95.11 56.33 46.96
C PHE A 10 93.87 56.23 46.13
N VAL A 11 93.57 55.05 45.56
CA VAL A 11 92.32 54.78 44.82
C VAL A 11 91.27 54.29 45.81
N LEU A 12 90.26 55.12 46.00
CA LEU A 12 89.11 54.85 46.83
C LEU A 12 88.12 53.94 45.99
N LEU A 13 88.03 52.67 46.36
CA LEU A 13 87.14 51.70 45.72
C LEU A 13 85.73 51.87 46.29
N ILE A 14 84.84 52.53 45.56
CA ILE A 14 83.39 52.57 45.89
C ILE A 14 82.73 51.30 45.41
N CYS A 15 82.33 50.38 46.30
CA CYS A 15 81.49 49.25 46.03
C CYS A 15 80.07 49.73 45.77
N LEU A 16 79.68 49.82 44.49
CA LEU A 16 78.29 49.92 44.08
C LEU A 16 77.66 48.50 44.16
N THR A 17 76.95 48.22 45.26
CA THR A 17 76.02 47.04 45.31
C THR A 17 74.80 47.34 44.45
N GLY A 18 74.89 46.99 43.18
CA GLY A 18 73.72 46.97 42.28
C GLY A 18 72.77 45.88 42.75
N CYS A 19 71.58 46.26 43.19
CA CYS A 19 70.47 45.37 43.41
C CYS A 19 70.07 44.80 42.03
N GLN A 20 70.56 43.60 41.65
CA GLN A 20 70.03 42.88 40.52
C GLN A 20 68.60 42.41 40.90
N LYS A 21 67.60 43.02 40.28
CA LYS A 21 66.24 42.49 40.26
C LYS A 21 66.33 41.15 39.56
N GLU A 22 66.23 40.07 40.31
CA GLU A 22 66.04 38.74 39.70
C GLU A 22 64.80 38.84 38.81
N GLU A 23 64.97 38.85 37.49
CA GLU A 23 63.85 38.56 36.54
C GLU A 23 63.39 37.18 36.83
N THR A 24 62.28 37.02 37.53
CA THR A 24 61.60 35.78 37.67
C THR A 24 61.26 35.24 36.26
N GLN A 25 61.98 34.25 35.78
CA GLN A 25 61.73 33.61 34.47
C GLN A 25 60.31 33.01 34.49
N VAL A 26 59.42 33.63 33.68
CA VAL A 26 58.05 33.22 33.53
C VAL A 26 58.06 31.89 32.75
N GLN A 27 57.63 30.77 33.38
CA GLN A 27 57.67 29.42 32.84
C GLN A 27 56.45 29.12 31.97
N SER A 28 56.59 28.15 31.04
CA SER A 28 55.47 27.61 30.32
C SER A 28 54.69 26.61 31.21
N PRO A 29 53.35 26.61 31.23
CA PRO A 29 52.55 25.67 31.98
C PRO A 29 52.59 24.23 31.43
N GLU A 30 53.21 24.00 30.27
CA GLU A 30 53.35 22.70 29.58
C GLU A 30 52.00 21.98 29.41
N LEU A 31 51.06 22.60 28.67
CA LEU A 31 49.73 22.04 28.43
C LEU A 31 49.78 20.77 27.59
N SER A 32 49.09 19.71 28.03
CA SER A 32 49.00 18.42 27.34
C SER A 32 47.64 17.76 27.55
N ASP A 33 47.41 16.62 26.82
CA ASP A 33 46.25 15.76 26.99
C ASP A 33 44.87 16.46 26.80
N PHE A 34 44.79 17.41 25.85
CA PHE A 34 43.52 17.99 25.46
C PHE A 34 43.00 17.34 24.17
N THR A 35 42.14 16.30 24.32
CA THR A 35 41.54 15.56 23.21
C THR A 35 40.03 15.57 23.31
N LEU A 36 39.35 15.55 22.17
CA LEU A 36 37.89 15.55 22.08
C LEU A 36 37.43 14.33 21.27
N THR A 37 36.43 13.65 21.81
CA THR A 37 35.74 12.58 21.06
C THR A 37 34.74 13.20 20.08
N ALA A 38 34.62 12.59 18.90
CA ALA A 38 33.58 13.00 17.96
C ALA A 38 32.18 12.83 18.56
N VAL A 39 31.32 13.78 18.29
CA VAL A 39 29.93 13.81 18.78
C VAL A 39 28.96 13.92 17.63
N ARG A 40 27.65 13.86 17.90
CA ARG A 40 26.61 13.95 16.91
C ARG A 40 25.55 14.97 17.30
N VAL A 41 24.95 15.65 16.32
CA VAL A 41 23.80 16.53 16.56
C VAL A 41 22.66 15.73 17.21
N GLY A 42 22.11 16.28 18.30
CA GLY A 42 21.05 15.64 19.09
C GLY A 42 21.54 14.82 20.28
N GLN A 43 22.87 14.68 20.47
CA GLN A 43 23.43 14.21 21.74
C GLN A 43 23.27 15.27 22.83
N PRO A 44 23.21 14.88 24.11
CA PRO A 44 23.20 15.80 25.24
C PRO A 44 24.45 16.71 25.25
N SER A 45 24.35 17.88 25.90
CA SER A 45 25.50 18.69 26.21
C SER A 45 26.51 17.91 27.05
N PHE A 46 27.80 18.17 26.86
CA PHE A 46 28.91 17.52 27.56
C PHE A 46 29.88 18.53 28.15
N THR A 47 30.65 18.10 29.15
CA THR A 47 31.58 18.94 29.87
C THR A 47 33.00 18.75 29.34
N LEU A 48 33.71 19.86 29.06
CA LEU A 48 35.13 19.83 28.73
C LEU A 48 35.96 19.56 29.97
N ILE A 49 36.94 18.70 29.81
CA ILE A 49 37.94 18.37 30.84
C ILE A 49 39.16 19.30 30.63
N ASN A 50 39.67 19.87 31.71
CA ASN A 50 40.87 20.71 31.65
C ASN A 50 42.08 19.90 31.14
N PRO A 51 42.91 20.47 30.24
CA PRO A 51 44.21 19.91 29.91
C PRO A 51 45.08 19.69 31.15
N LYS A 52 46.02 18.76 31.06
CA LYS A 52 47.07 18.65 32.06
C LYS A 52 47.96 19.91 32.00
N SER A 53 48.40 20.39 33.17
CA SER A 53 49.22 21.58 33.34
C SER A 53 50.09 21.51 34.58
N LYS A 54 51.24 22.18 34.55
CA LYS A 54 52.07 22.43 35.73
C LYS A 54 51.64 23.68 36.51
N SER A 55 50.76 24.52 35.93
CA SER A 55 50.26 25.76 36.52
C SER A 55 48.91 25.56 37.22
N SER A 56 48.66 26.32 38.29
CA SER A 56 47.35 26.41 39.00
C SER A 56 46.36 27.40 38.34
N GLY A 57 46.73 28.05 37.24
CA GLY A 57 45.90 29.04 36.57
C GLY A 57 44.59 28.53 36.06
N ALA A 58 43.51 29.29 36.22
CA ALA A 58 42.15 28.90 35.79
C ALA A 58 42.05 28.75 34.26
N PHE A 59 41.26 27.71 33.81
CA PHE A 59 40.98 27.50 32.42
C PHE A 59 39.71 28.21 31.97
N THR A 60 39.75 28.71 30.73
CA THR A 60 38.59 29.18 29.97
C THR A 60 38.60 28.53 28.58
N PHE A 61 37.41 28.31 27.99
CA PHE A 61 37.28 27.63 26.70
C PHE A 61 36.64 28.54 25.67
N LYS A 62 37.13 28.46 24.43
CA LYS A 62 36.56 29.17 23.28
C LYS A 62 36.40 28.22 22.11
N THR A 63 35.38 28.44 21.29
CA THR A 63 35.19 27.76 20.01
C THR A 63 35.56 28.66 18.86
N SER A 64 36.07 28.07 17.76
CA SER A 64 36.28 28.77 16.50
C SER A 64 34.99 29.08 15.76
N ASP A 65 33.88 28.37 16.09
CA ASP A 65 32.59 28.54 15.42
C ASP A 65 31.41 28.43 16.41
N THR A 66 30.79 29.54 16.72
CA THR A 66 29.62 29.62 17.60
C THR A 66 28.30 29.21 16.92
N SER A 67 28.31 29.03 15.60
CA SER A 67 27.15 28.48 14.87
C SER A 67 27.02 26.99 15.05
N LEU A 68 28.12 26.27 15.30
CA LEU A 68 28.15 24.82 15.49
C LEU A 68 27.90 24.40 16.93
N ILE A 69 28.52 25.14 17.88
CA ILE A 69 28.39 24.87 19.33
C ILE A 69 28.32 26.17 20.13
N THR A 70 27.83 26.08 21.37
CA THR A 70 28.07 27.11 22.39
C THR A 70 28.79 26.49 23.56
N ILE A 71 29.66 27.31 24.22
CA ILE A 71 30.38 26.92 25.43
C ILE A 71 29.98 27.91 26.54
N GLN A 72 29.42 27.40 27.63
CA GLN A 72 29.16 28.15 28.87
C GLN A 72 30.00 27.54 29.98
N ALA A 73 30.99 28.34 30.50
CA ALA A 73 32.06 27.82 31.33
C ALA A 73 32.80 26.65 30.62
N ASN A 74 32.53 25.43 30.99
CA ASN A 74 33.07 24.23 30.35
C ASN A 74 31.98 23.31 29.72
N LEU A 75 30.69 23.71 29.77
CA LEU A 75 29.58 22.95 29.19
C LEU A 75 29.41 23.28 27.71
N VAL A 76 29.55 22.29 26.83
CA VAL A 76 29.36 22.39 25.38
C VAL A 76 27.93 21.94 25.01
N THR A 77 27.22 22.83 24.30
CA THR A 77 25.91 22.51 23.68
C THR A 77 26.04 22.47 22.18
N ILE A 78 25.66 21.36 21.58
CA ILE A 78 25.76 21.08 20.14
C ILE A 78 24.54 21.69 19.41
N LYS A 79 24.79 22.49 18.35
CA LYS A 79 23.74 23.10 17.51
C LYS A 79 23.63 22.51 16.13
N LYS A 80 24.78 22.33 15.44
CA LYS A 80 24.82 21.92 14.02
C LYS A 80 26.03 21.02 13.76
N SER A 81 25.95 20.20 12.73
CA SER A 81 27.04 19.34 12.25
C SER A 81 28.12 20.18 11.56
N GLY A 82 29.36 19.75 11.71
CA GLY A 82 30.54 20.41 11.16
C GLY A 82 31.78 20.07 11.97
N THR A 83 32.86 20.83 11.74
CA THR A 83 34.10 20.68 12.46
C THR A 83 34.53 22.05 13.00
N CYS A 84 34.84 22.14 14.28
CA CYS A 84 35.35 23.34 14.91
C CYS A 84 36.56 23.04 15.80
N ILE A 85 37.32 24.06 16.12
CA ILE A 85 38.46 24.00 17.05
C ILE A 85 37.98 24.54 18.40
N ILE A 86 38.22 23.78 19.47
CA ILE A 86 38.08 24.28 20.85
C ILE A 86 39.46 24.62 21.38
N THR A 87 39.61 25.81 21.91
CA THR A 87 40.82 26.31 22.53
C THR A 87 40.63 26.37 24.03
N ALA A 88 41.41 25.62 24.77
CA ALA A 88 41.54 25.72 26.22
C ALA A 88 42.63 26.75 26.55
N ILE A 89 42.29 27.84 27.23
CA ILE A 89 43.18 28.96 27.58
C ILE A 89 43.37 28.93 29.08
N GLN A 90 44.61 28.71 29.53
CA GLN A 90 44.97 28.83 30.95
C GLN A 90 45.46 30.25 31.25
N GLN A 91 44.93 30.87 32.29
CA GLN A 91 45.38 32.18 32.75
C GLN A 91 46.75 32.07 33.44
N ALA A 92 47.51 33.18 33.41
CA ALA A 92 48.76 33.26 34.14
C ALA A 92 48.53 33.10 35.64
N ALA A 93 49.40 32.38 36.32
CA ALA A 93 49.35 32.18 37.78
C ALA A 93 50.76 31.90 38.31
N GLU A 94 51.09 32.47 39.44
CA GLU A 94 52.41 32.33 40.07
C GLU A 94 53.57 32.72 39.11
N SER A 95 54.51 31.80 38.85
CA SER A 95 55.64 31.96 37.92
C SER A 95 55.33 31.49 36.50
N PHE A 96 54.04 31.08 36.19
CA PHE A 96 53.63 30.56 34.88
C PHE A 96 52.93 31.61 34.03
N ARG A 97 53.31 31.71 32.75
CA ARG A 97 52.63 32.56 31.77
C ARG A 97 51.26 32.01 31.36
N LYS A 98 50.43 32.88 30.82
CA LYS A 98 49.24 32.47 30.10
C LYS A 98 49.62 31.62 28.87
N ASP A 99 48.91 30.53 28.66
CA ASP A 99 49.14 29.61 27.51
C ASP A 99 47.83 29.00 27.04
N SER A 100 47.84 28.32 25.87
CA SER A 100 46.66 27.69 25.33
C SER A 100 47.00 26.44 24.52
N ILE A 101 46.04 25.50 24.49
CA ILE A 101 46.09 24.26 23.68
C ILE A 101 44.78 24.11 22.95
N THR A 102 44.81 23.51 21.76
CA THR A 102 43.65 23.33 20.91
C THR A 102 43.33 21.87 20.67
N ALA A 103 42.05 21.55 20.47
CA ALA A 103 41.58 20.25 19.99
C ALA A 103 40.48 20.46 18.97
N THR A 104 40.45 19.54 18.00
CA THR A 104 39.41 19.53 16.96
C THR A 104 38.20 18.75 17.44
N LEU A 105 37.01 19.35 17.37
CA LEU A 105 35.73 18.67 17.60
C LEU A 105 35.04 18.40 16.27
N VAL A 106 34.78 17.12 15.98
CA VAL A 106 33.97 16.67 14.82
C VAL A 106 32.56 16.41 15.28
N ILE A 107 31.59 17.05 14.65
CA ILE A 107 30.16 16.94 14.95
C ILE A 107 29.47 16.30 13.74
N ALA A 108 29.12 15.03 13.84
CA ALA A 108 28.41 14.29 12.79
C ALA A 108 26.95 14.76 12.68
N PRO A 109 26.32 14.68 11.47
CA PRO A 109 24.89 14.95 11.30
C PRO A 109 24.03 13.92 12.02
N ARG A 110 22.74 14.21 12.20
CA ARG A 110 21.76 13.22 12.70
C ARG A 110 21.73 11.98 11.82
N LEU A 111 21.43 10.85 12.40
CA LEU A 111 21.15 9.60 11.66
C LEU A 111 19.80 9.71 10.96
N VAL A 112 19.64 9.02 9.84
CA VAL A 112 18.32 8.79 9.22
C VAL A 112 17.66 7.65 9.99
N PRO A 113 16.43 7.82 10.51
CA PRO A 113 15.72 6.72 11.13
C PRO A 113 15.34 5.65 10.11
N LEU A 114 15.36 4.39 10.51
CA LEU A 114 14.86 3.27 9.71
C LEU A 114 13.35 3.15 9.95
N LEU A 115 12.56 3.39 8.89
CA LEU A 115 11.11 3.18 8.88
C LEU A 115 10.78 1.94 8.05
N THR A 116 10.05 0.97 8.62
CA THR A 116 9.65 -0.28 7.95
C THR A 116 8.19 -0.64 8.24
N ASP A 117 7.66 -1.62 7.50
CA ASP A 117 6.36 -2.25 7.75
C ASP A 117 5.17 -1.29 7.71
N PHE A 118 5.24 -0.23 6.88
CA PHE A 118 4.11 0.66 6.67
C PHE A 118 3.25 0.15 5.51
N VAL A 119 2.08 -0.41 5.85
CA VAL A 119 1.12 -0.96 4.89
C VAL A 119 -0.23 -0.28 5.09
N VAL A 120 -0.87 0.08 3.99
CA VAL A 120 -2.24 0.61 3.96
C VAL A 120 -3.11 -0.40 3.20
N PRO A 121 -4.20 -0.93 3.80
CA PRO A 121 -5.06 -1.91 3.15
C PRO A 121 -5.87 -1.28 2.01
N GLU A 122 -6.16 -2.07 0.99
CA GLU A 122 -7.16 -1.69 -0.02
C GLU A 122 -8.54 -1.55 0.62
N LYS A 123 -9.35 -0.63 0.11
CA LYS A 123 -10.67 -0.29 0.61
C LYS A 123 -11.67 -0.13 -0.53
N LYS A 124 -12.97 -0.19 -0.17
CA LYS A 124 -14.07 0.15 -1.07
C LYS A 124 -14.68 1.48 -0.66
N LEU A 125 -15.27 2.16 -1.63
CA LEU A 125 -16.12 3.32 -1.32
C LEU A 125 -17.23 2.89 -0.37
N ASN A 126 -17.50 3.69 0.68
CA ASN A 126 -18.42 3.42 1.79
C ASN A 126 -17.92 2.38 2.83
N ASP A 127 -16.70 1.85 2.75
CA ASP A 127 -16.12 1.16 3.90
C ASP A 127 -16.03 2.12 5.10
N PRO A 128 -16.20 1.62 6.34
CA PRO A 128 -16.09 2.44 7.52
C PRO A 128 -14.67 3.03 7.67
N PRO A 129 -14.53 4.18 8.36
CA PRO A 129 -13.21 4.70 8.72
C PRO A 129 -12.34 3.65 9.40
N PHE A 130 -11.05 3.69 9.15
CA PHE A 130 -10.08 2.73 9.68
C PHE A 130 -8.84 3.41 10.27
N ILE A 131 -8.15 2.72 11.15
CA ILE A 131 -6.97 3.23 11.86
C ILE A 131 -5.70 2.75 11.14
N LEU A 132 -4.76 3.69 10.90
CA LEU A 132 -3.42 3.38 10.41
C LEU A 132 -2.55 2.85 11.54
N THR A 133 -1.83 1.78 11.27
CA THR A 133 -0.75 1.30 12.14
C THR A 133 0.54 2.06 11.78
N PRO A 134 1.19 2.72 12.74
CA PRO A 134 2.45 3.39 12.48
C PRO A 134 3.53 2.42 11.99
N PRO A 135 4.44 2.87 11.11
CA PRO A 135 5.61 2.07 10.73
C PRO A 135 6.48 1.76 11.96
N LYS A 136 7.20 0.64 11.91
CA LYS A 136 8.27 0.39 12.87
C LYS A 136 9.39 1.39 12.69
N SER A 137 9.97 1.86 13.80
CA SER A 137 11.06 2.82 13.78
C SER A 137 12.09 2.52 14.86
N ASN A 138 13.35 2.85 14.59
CA ASN A 138 14.44 2.89 15.57
C ASN A 138 14.61 4.28 16.22
N SER A 139 13.68 5.19 15.98
CA SER A 139 13.63 6.55 16.57
C SER A 139 12.31 6.76 17.33
N ASN A 140 12.34 7.55 18.39
CA ASN A 140 11.17 7.91 19.21
C ASN A 140 10.49 9.22 18.75
N GLY A 141 10.76 9.70 17.51
CA GLY A 141 10.09 10.88 16.96
C GLY A 141 8.60 10.61 16.77
N GLU A 142 7.78 11.61 17.02
CA GLU A 142 6.33 11.55 16.76
C GLU A 142 6.06 11.25 15.29
N ILE A 143 5.06 10.38 15.04
CA ILE A 143 4.62 10.02 13.69
C ILE A 143 3.26 10.66 13.43
N ILE A 144 3.17 11.43 12.33
CA ILE A 144 1.92 11.99 11.81
C ILE A 144 1.66 11.45 10.41
N PHE A 145 0.37 11.35 10.04
CA PHE A 145 -0.03 10.84 8.73
C PHE A 145 -0.64 11.94 7.87
N LYS A 146 -0.37 11.85 6.56
CA LYS A 146 -0.99 12.72 5.55
C LYS A 146 -1.42 11.93 4.33
N SER A 147 -2.54 12.32 3.72
CA SER A 147 -2.98 11.89 2.40
C SER A 147 -2.63 13.00 1.40
N ASP A 148 -2.14 12.60 0.21
CA ASP A 148 -1.91 13.53 -0.91
C ASP A 148 -3.20 13.85 -1.67
N ASN A 149 -4.27 13.04 -1.47
CA ASN A 149 -5.54 13.17 -2.17
C ASN A 149 -6.74 13.17 -1.21
N ALA A 150 -7.15 14.37 -0.78
CA ALA A 150 -8.29 14.54 0.12
C ALA A 150 -9.65 14.17 -0.51
N ALA A 151 -9.74 14.10 -1.85
CA ALA A 151 -10.95 13.64 -2.52
C ALA A 151 -11.14 12.12 -2.39
N VAL A 152 -10.05 11.36 -2.18
CA VAL A 152 -10.09 9.92 -1.95
C VAL A 152 -10.16 9.61 -0.46
N ALA A 153 -9.30 10.24 0.36
CA ALA A 153 -9.27 9.98 1.79
C ALA A 153 -8.75 11.19 2.59
N THR A 154 -9.37 11.45 3.74
CA THR A 154 -8.91 12.43 4.74
C THR A 154 -8.41 11.72 5.99
N ILE A 155 -7.45 12.34 6.71
CA ILE A 155 -6.83 11.76 7.90
C ILE A 155 -6.90 12.75 9.05
N ILE A 156 -7.35 12.30 10.22
CA ILE A 156 -7.31 13.04 11.48
C ILE A 156 -6.60 12.15 12.51
N GLY A 157 -5.41 12.58 12.98
CA GLY A 157 -4.56 11.71 13.78
C GLY A 157 -4.11 10.50 12.96
N ASN A 158 -4.55 9.31 13.34
CA ASN A 158 -4.33 8.05 12.60
C ASN A 158 -5.62 7.47 11.98
N LEU A 159 -6.77 8.16 12.12
CA LEU A 159 -8.05 7.72 11.58
C LEU A 159 -8.19 8.21 10.14
N VAL A 160 -8.35 7.27 9.21
CA VAL A 160 -8.62 7.52 7.78
C VAL A 160 -10.11 7.44 7.52
N THR A 161 -10.66 8.48 6.88
CA THR A 161 -12.03 8.51 6.38
C THR A 161 -12.03 8.52 4.87
N ILE A 162 -12.68 7.53 4.25
CA ILE A 162 -12.82 7.40 2.81
C ILE A 162 -13.83 8.42 2.30
N LYS A 163 -13.49 9.15 1.23
CA LYS A 163 -14.33 10.20 0.61
C LYS A 163 -14.75 9.89 -0.81
N GLY A 164 -13.91 9.16 -1.55
CA GLY A 164 -14.15 8.81 -2.95
C GLY A 164 -13.33 7.61 -3.39
N SER A 165 -13.70 7.01 -4.52
CA SER A 165 -12.90 5.99 -5.18
C SER A 165 -11.68 6.61 -5.87
N GLY A 166 -10.61 5.83 -6.01
CA GLY A 166 -9.37 6.26 -6.64
C GLY A 166 -8.14 5.83 -5.85
N LYS A 167 -7.04 6.54 -6.09
CA LYS A 167 -5.76 6.29 -5.42
C LYS A 167 -5.33 7.51 -4.61
N ALA A 168 -4.77 7.26 -3.44
CA ALA A 168 -4.09 8.26 -2.62
C ALA A 168 -2.79 7.67 -2.07
N ILE A 169 -1.75 8.50 -1.93
CA ILE A 169 -0.52 8.13 -1.23
C ILE A 169 -0.66 8.59 0.21
N ILE A 170 -0.58 7.64 1.12
CA ILE A 170 -0.55 7.91 2.55
C ILE A 170 0.90 7.94 3.00
N THR A 171 1.33 9.05 3.58
CA THR A 171 2.69 9.26 4.06
C THR A 171 2.71 9.36 5.57
N ALA A 172 3.51 8.52 6.21
CA ALA A 172 3.86 8.60 7.63
C ALA A 172 5.14 9.43 7.77
N TYR A 173 5.04 10.61 8.39
CA TYR A 173 6.15 11.51 8.68
C TYR A 173 6.57 11.32 10.13
N GLN A 174 7.83 11.01 10.36
CA GLN A 174 8.43 10.97 11.68
C GLN A 174 9.24 12.23 11.93
N SER A 175 8.96 12.92 13.04
CA SER A 175 9.73 14.07 13.48
C SER A 175 11.12 13.65 14.00
N GLN A 176 12.06 14.60 14.04
CA GLN A 176 13.37 14.35 14.63
C GLN A 176 13.28 14.05 16.14
N SER A 177 14.13 13.15 16.63
CA SER A 177 14.25 12.85 18.06
C SER A 177 15.66 12.37 18.41
N GLY A 178 16.26 12.95 19.45
CA GLY A 178 17.62 12.62 19.86
C GLY A 178 18.62 12.74 18.69
N ILE A 179 19.37 11.68 18.46
CA ILE A 179 20.36 11.60 17.38
C ILE A 179 19.79 11.31 16.00
N TYR A 180 18.48 11.10 15.87
CA TYR A 180 17.80 10.84 14.61
C TYR A 180 17.16 12.10 14.04
N GLY A 181 17.28 12.30 12.73
CA GLY A 181 16.61 13.34 11.96
C GLY A 181 15.15 12.98 11.66
N ALA A 182 14.43 13.92 11.04
CA ALA A 182 13.11 13.64 10.50
C ALA A 182 13.21 12.74 9.26
N HIS A 183 12.24 11.86 9.05
CA HIS A 183 12.14 10.98 7.88
C HIS A 183 10.69 10.61 7.59
N SER A 184 10.42 10.00 6.43
CA SER A 184 9.07 9.57 6.07
C SER A 184 9.08 8.29 5.25
N ILE A 185 7.96 7.57 5.29
CA ILE A 185 7.66 6.40 4.47
C ILE A 185 6.23 6.52 3.92
N SER A 186 5.99 6.03 2.71
CA SER A 186 4.67 6.12 2.07
C SER A 186 4.16 4.77 1.62
N ALA A 187 2.83 4.62 1.58
CA ALA A 187 2.12 3.48 1.04
C ALA A 187 0.90 3.93 0.24
N ASN A 188 0.50 3.14 -0.76
CA ASN A 188 -0.67 3.44 -1.59
C ASN A 188 -1.95 2.99 -0.89
N LEU A 189 -2.93 3.87 -0.79
CA LEU A 189 -4.33 3.54 -0.54
C LEU A 189 -5.03 3.45 -1.89
N VAL A 190 -5.61 2.29 -2.19
CA VAL A 190 -6.51 2.09 -3.34
C VAL A 190 -7.93 1.96 -2.80
N VAL A 191 -8.81 2.85 -3.23
CA VAL A 191 -10.24 2.81 -2.94
C VAL A 191 -10.97 2.46 -4.23
N THR A 192 -11.54 1.26 -4.28
CA THR A 192 -12.39 0.84 -5.40
C THR A 192 -13.82 1.33 -5.22
N ASP A 193 -14.58 1.45 -6.30
CA ASP A 193 -16.00 1.78 -6.19
C ASP A 193 -16.71 0.75 -5.31
N ALA A 194 -17.64 1.20 -4.48
CA ALA A 194 -18.58 0.29 -3.87
C ALA A 194 -19.36 -0.38 -5.01
N VAL A 195 -19.26 -1.71 -5.10
CA VAL A 195 -20.16 -2.44 -5.97
C VAL A 195 -21.54 -2.34 -5.33
N VAL A 196 -22.31 -1.30 -5.69
CA VAL A 196 -23.75 -1.31 -5.47
C VAL A 196 -24.23 -2.40 -6.44
N ALA A 197 -24.59 -3.54 -5.91
CA ALA A 197 -25.28 -4.55 -6.69
C ALA A 197 -26.62 -3.89 -7.10
N GLU A 198 -26.67 -3.32 -8.31
CA GLU A 198 -27.94 -2.94 -8.91
C GLU A 198 -28.74 -4.25 -9.00
N THR A 199 -30.02 -4.19 -8.75
CA THR A 199 -30.92 -5.31 -8.91
C THR A 199 -31.77 -5.12 -10.14
N LEU A 200 -32.11 -6.24 -10.74
CA LEU A 200 -33.02 -6.34 -11.88
C LEU A 200 -34.21 -7.17 -11.42
N THR A 201 -35.40 -6.82 -11.85
CA THR A 201 -36.61 -7.60 -11.59
C THR A 201 -37.21 -8.04 -12.93
N ASP A 202 -37.54 -9.33 -13.07
CA ASP A 202 -38.25 -9.85 -14.25
C ASP A 202 -39.77 -9.72 -14.13
N VAL A 203 -40.50 -10.15 -15.15
CA VAL A 203 -41.97 -10.06 -15.23
C VAL A 203 -42.66 -10.88 -14.13
N ASP A 204 -42.03 -11.94 -13.65
CA ASP A 204 -42.54 -12.80 -12.58
C ASP A 204 -42.24 -12.27 -11.18
N GLY A 205 -41.55 -11.13 -11.08
CA GLY A 205 -41.12 -10.52 -9.81
C GLY A 205 -39.87 -11.16 -9.21
N ASN A 206 -39.13 -11.99 -9.95
CA ASN A 206 -37.84 -12.49 -9.49
C ASN A 206 -36.81 -11.36 -9.50
N ILE A 207 -36.07 -11.23 -8.39
CA ILE A 207 -35.01 -10.23 -8.22
C ILE A 207 -33.66 -10.90 -8.43
N TYR A 208 -32.80 -10.29 -9.25
CA TYR A 208 -31.45 -10.73 -9.56
C TYR A 208 -30.46 -9.62 -9.22
N LYS A 209 -29.31 -9.98 -8.63
CA LYS A 209 -28.19 -9.06 -8.46
C LYS A 209 -27.48 -8.87 -9.79
N THR A 210 -26.85 -7.71 -9.95
CA THR A 210 -26.07 -7.41 -11.15
C THR A 210 -24.64 -7.03 -10.80
N VAL A 211 -23.72 -7.18 -11.76
CA VAL A 211 -22.32 -6.82 -11.61
C VAL A 211 -21.80 -6.17 -12.88
N LYS A 212 -21.03 -5.09 -12.73
CA LYS A 212 -20.31 -4.48 -13.84
C LYS A 212 -18.97 -5.17 -14.04
N ILE A 213 -18.73 -5.68 -15.25
CA ILE A 213 -17.50 -6.36 -15.65
C ILE A 213 -16.97 -5.66 -16.90
N GLY A 214 -15.90 -4.88 -16.75
CA GLY A 214 -15.40 -4.03 -17.83
C GLY A 214 -16.43 -2.97 -18.25
N SER A 215 -16.81 -2.98 -19.52
CA SER A 215 -17.84 -2.09 -20.07
C SER A 215 -19.27 -2.66 -19.96
N GLN A 216 -19.42 -3.93 -19.53
CA GLN A 216 -20.69 -4.66 -19.55
C GLN A 216 -21.26 -4.79 -18.13
N THR A 217 -22.61 -4.78 -18.02
CA THR A 217 -23.31 -5.08 -16.75
C THR A 217 -24.10 -6.38 -16.92
N TRP A 218 -23.77 -7.38 -16.11
CA TRP A 218 -24.26 -8.75 -16.17
C TRP A 218 -25.15 -9.09 -14.99
N MET A 219 -26.12 -10.00 -15.17
CA MET A 219 -26.75 -10.70 -14.05
C MET A 219 -25.71 -11.54 -13.29
N MET A 220 -25.85 -11.66 -11.97
CA MET A 220 -25.02 -12.55 -11.14
C MET A 220 -25.64 -13.95 -11.01
N GLU A 221 -26.93 -14.08 -11.25
CA GLU A 221 -27.69 -15.32 -11.23
C GLU A 221 -28.23 -15.66 -12.62
N ASN A 222 -28.51 -16.94 -12.85
CA ASN A 222 -29.19 -17.38 -14.07
C ASN A 222 -30.69 -17.03 -14.03
N LEU A 223 -31.25 -16.78 -15.20
CA LEU A 223 -32.66 -16.41 -15.36
C LEU A 223 -33.57 -17.54 -14.87
N ARG A 224 -34.68 -17.19 -14.19
CA ARG A 224 -35.69 -18.12 -13.68
C ARG A 224 -37.12 -17.60 -13.92
N THR A 225 -37.32 -16.87 -15.02
CA THR A 225 -38.66 -16.44 -15.43
C THR A 225 -39.42 -17.58 -16.09
N THR A 226 -40.75 -17.60 -15.89
CA THR A 226 -41.69 -18.55 -16.51
C THR A 226 -42.54 -17.88 -17.59
N HIS A 227 -42.39 -16.56 -17.75
CA HIS A 227 -43.08 -15.75 -18.76
C HIS A 227 -42.07 -14.93 -19.59
N TYR A 228 -42.43 -14.69 -20.82
CA TYR A 228 -41.76 -13.70 -21.65
C TYR A 228 -42.00 -12.27 -21.12
N ARG A 229 -41.25 -11.31 -21.62
CA ARG A 229 -41.28 -9.90 -21.18
C ARG A 229 -42.68 -9.27 -21.20
N ASP A 230 -43.53 -9.68 -22.16
CA ASP A 230 -44.89 -9.20 -22.34
C ASP A 230 -45.94 -9.91 -21.47
N GLY A 231 -45.52 -10.87 -20.64
CA GLY A 231 -46.39 -11.67 -19.78
C GLY A 231 -46.90 -12.95 -20.44
N THR A 232 -46.54 -13.24 -21.68
CA THR A 232 -46.91 -14.51 -22.34
C THR A 232 -46.21 -15.67 -21.63
N ALA A 233 -46.97 -16.72 -21.24
CA ALA A 233 -46.44 -17.87 -20.52
C ALA A 233 -45.50 -18.71 -21.42
N ILE A 234 -44.37 -19.17 -20.85
CA ILE A 234 -43.47 -20.11 -21.49
C ILE A 234 -43.90 -21.53 -21.06
N PRO A 235 -44.08 -22.47 -21.98
CA PRO A 235 -44.43 -23.86 -21.63
C PRO A 235 -43.36 -24.52 -20.71
N ASN A 236 -43.83 -25.07 -19.58
CA ASN A 236 -43.02 -25.92 -18.71
C ASN A 236 -43.10 -27.37 -19.20
N VAL A 237 -42.07 -27.82 -19.93
CA VAL A 237 -42.08 -29.16 -20.54
C VAL A 237 -41.28 -30.12 -19.67
N LYS A 238 -41.98 -31.03 -18.96
CA LYS A 238 -41.39 -31.99 -18.02
C LYS A 238 -41.06 -33.33 -18.65
N GLY A 239 -41.90 -33.75 -19.61
CA GLY A 239 -41.77 -35.05 -20.27
C GLY A 239 -40.48 -35.16 -21.10
N THR A 240 -39.82 -36.30 -21.03
CA THR A 240 -38.58 -36.54 -21.77
C THR A 240 -38.82 -36.55 -23.27
N SER A 241 -39.79 -37.32 -23.74
CA SER A 241 -40.20 -37.37 -25.16
C SER A 241 -40.73 -36.02 -25.65
N ASP A 242 -41.52 -35.34 -24.81
CA ASP A 242 -42.12 -34.05 -25.17
C ASP A 242 -41.07 -32.95 -25.36
N TRP A 243 -39.97 -32.99 -24.61
CA TRP A 243 -38.87 -32.05 -24.76
C TRP A 243 -38.16 -32.22 -26.11
N GLY A 244 -37.89 -33.46 -26.52
CA GLY A 244 -37.13 -33.75 -27.72
C GLY A 244 -37.79 -33.28 -29.02
N ILE A 245 -39.11 -33.13 -29.03
CA ILE A 245 -39.91 -32.74 -30.21
C ILE A 245 -40.31 -31.25 -30.18
N GLN A 246 -39.84 -30.46 -29.18
CA GLN A 246 -40.24 -29.06 -29.07
C GLN A 246 -39.67 -28.21 -30.21
N SER A 247 -40.56 -27.58 -30.97
CA SER A 247 -40.27 -26.58 -32.00
C SER A 247 -40.57 -25.14 -31.51
N ASN A 248 -41.16 -25.00 -30.34
CA ASN A 248 -41.53 -23.73 -29.69
C ASN A 248 -40.67 -23.51 -28.45
N GLY A 249 -40.70 -22.27 -27.91
CA GLY A 249 -40.04 -21.94 -26.66
C GLY A 249 -40.54 -22.77 -25.49
N ALA A 250 -39.64 -23.34 -24.71
CA ALA A 250 -39.93 -24.15 -23.53
C ALA A 250 -38.85 -23.94 -22.44
N TYR A 251 -39.25 -24.23 -21.20
CA TYR A 251 -38.33 -24.29 -20.06
C TYR A 251 -38.60 -25.53 -19.19
N CYS A 252 -37.62 -25.85 -18.34
CA CYS A 252 -37.76 -26.86 -17.27
C CYS A 252 -36.81 -26.56 -16.12
N SER A 253 -37.06 -27.16 -14.94
CA SER A 253 -36.05 -27.29 -13.89
C SER A 253 -35.13 -28.46 -14.17
N TYR A 254 -33.88 -28.45 -13.69
CA TYR A 254 -33.02 -29.65 -13.75
C TYR A 254 -33.68 -30.80 -12.98
N ASN A 255 -33.78 -31.96 -13.61
CA ASN A 255 -34.51 -33.14 -13.10
C ASN A 255 -35.95 -32.83 -12.64
N ASN A 256 -36.60 -31.82 -13.22
CA ASN A 256 -37.93 -31.35 -12.80
C ASN A 256 -38.01 -30.94 -11.30
N ASN A 257 -36.89 -30.65 -10.66
CA ASN A 257 -36.79 -30.26 -9.26
C ASN A 257 -36.80 -28.73 -9.14
N LEU A 258 -37.80 -28.14 -8.50
CA LEU A 258 -37.94 -26.70 -8.33
C LEU A 258 -36.88 -26.07 -7.42
N ASP A 259 -36.31 -26.82 -6.47
CA ASP A 259 -35.24 -26.29 -5.61
C ASP A 259 -33.95 -26.09 -6.41
N MET A 260 -33.70 -26.92 -7.42
CA MET A 260 -32.59 -26.74 -8.35
C MET A 260 -32.74 -25.43 -9.15
N SER A 261 -33.96 -25.08 -9.59
CA SER A 261 -34.18 -23.85 -10.34
C SER A 261 -34.09 -22.58 -9.48
N LYS A 262 -34.36 -22.64 -8.17
CA LYS A 262 -34.10 -21.51 -7.25
C LYS A 262 -32.63 -21.16 -7.19
N LEU A 263 -31.76 -22.15 -7.29
CA LEU A 263 -30.31 -21.99 -7.19
C LEU A 263 -29.64 -21.78 -8.55
N TYR A 264 -29.92 -22.69 -9.51
CA TYR A 264 -29.23 -22.73 -10.80
C TYR A 264 -29.99 -22.02 -11.93
N GLY A 265 -31.19 -21.51 -11.69
CA GLY A 265 -32.09 -20.98 -12.72
C GLY A 265 -32.80 -22.08 -13.49
N TYR A 266 -33.63 -21.73 -14.49
CA TYR A 266 -34.24 -22.69 -15.39
C TYR A 266 -33.34 -22.99 -16.58
N LEU A 267 -33.56 -24.14 -17.18
CA LEU A 267 -33.01 -24.53 -18.47
C LEU A 267 -34.04 -24.20 -19.55
N TYR A 268 -33.65 -23.41 -20.53
CA TYR A 268 -34.48 -23.01 -21.67
C TYR A 268 -33.96 -23.65 -22.94
N ASN A 269 -34.86 -24.04 -23.86
CA ASN A 269 -34.43 -24.35 -25.22
C ASN A 269 -34.14 -23.04 -25.99
N TRP A 270 -33.42 -23.12 -27.11
CA TRP A 270 -33.03 -21.89 -27.85
C TRP A 270 -34.24 -21.22 -28.52
N HIS A 271 -35.35 -21.94 -28.74
CA HIS A 271 -36.59 -21.36 -29.25
C HIS A 271 -37.22 -20.37 -28.26
N ALA A 272 -37.02 -20.55 -26.93
CA ALA A 272 -37.38 -19.56 -25.93
C ALA A 272 -36.44 -18.33 -25.97
N VAL A 273 -35.14 -18.56 -26.17
CA VAL A 273 -34.12 -17.50 -26.27
C VAL A 273 -34.43 -16.55 -27.42
N ASN A 274 -34.79 -17.07 -28.59
CA ASN A 274 -35.02 -16.30 -29.83
C ASN A 274 -36.51 -15.98 -30.08
N ASN A 275 -37.32 -16.00 -29.04
CA ASN A 275 -38.75 -15.76 -29.19
C ASN A 275 -39.07 -14.26 -29.37
N ALA A 276 -40.03 -13.93 -30.25
CA ALA A 276 -40.46 -12.56 -30.52
C ALA A 276 -41.02 -11.84 -29.28
N HIS A 277 -41.58 -12.58 -28.30
CA HIS A 277 -42.07 -12.10 -27.02
C HIS A 277 -40.94 -11.73 -26.04
N GLN A 278 -39.68 -11.95 -26.40
CA GLN A 278 -38.45 -11.62 -25.67
C GLN A 278 -38.37 -12.25 -24.27
N LEU A 279 -37.40 -13.14 -24.08
CA LEU A 279 -37.18 -13.83 -22.81
C LEU A 279 -36.53 -12.95 -21.74
N ALA A 280 -35.61 -12.03 -22.12
CA ALA A 280 -34.90 -11.19 -21.21
C ALA A 280 -35.79 -10.08 -20.61
N PRO A 281 -35.56 -9.65 -19.35
CA PRO A 281 -36.33 -8.56 -18.73
C PRO A 281 -36.16 -7.22 -19.47
N GLN A 282 -37.03 -6.24 -19.18
CA GLN A 282 -36.99 -4.92 -19.77
C GLN A 282 -35.66 -4.21 -19.53
N GLY A 283 -35.02 -3.63 -20.57
CA GLY A 283 -33.72 -2.97 -20.51
C GLY A 283 -32.54 -3.93 -20.45
N TRP A 284 -32.80 -5.23 -20.76
CA TRP A 284 -31.83 -6.31 -20.81
C TRP A 284 -32.04 -7.19 -22.02
N HIS A 285 -30.99 -7.85 -22.48
CA HIS A 285 -31.06 -8.84 -23.55
C HIS A 285 -30.23 -10.07 -23.25
N ILE A 286 -30.45 -11.15 -24.02
CA ILE A 286 -29.60 -12.35 -23.97
C ILE A 286 -28.35 -12.06 -24.80
N PRO A 287 -27.14 -12.19 -24.21
CA PRO A 287 -25.91 -11.78 -24.87
C PRO A 287 -25.65 -12.60 -26.16
N THR A 288 -25.17 -11.92 -27.17
CA THR A 288 -24.61 -12.52 -28.38
C THR A 288 -23.26 -13.18 -28.12
N SER A 289 -22.79 -14.02 -29.05
CA SER A 289 -21.42 -14.57 -28.98
C SER A 289 -20.34 -13.48 -28.97
N ALA A 290 -20.59 -12.35 -29.63
CA ALA A 290 -19.67 -11.20 -29.61
C ALA A 290 -19.56 -10.57 -28.22
N GLU A 291 -20.67 -10.42 -27.49
CA GLU A 291 -20.69 -9.88 -26.13
C GLU A 291 -20.05 -10.82 -25.11
N TRP A 292 -20.25 -12.11 -25.25
CA TRP A 292 -19.49 -13.11 -24.49
C TRP A 292 -17.98 -13.04 -24.78
N THR A 293 -17.60 -12.75 -26.04
CA THR A 293 -16.18 -12.55 -26.40
C THR A 293 -15.58 -11.32 -25.73
N ILE A 294 -16.35 -10.24 -25.51
CA ILE A 294 -15.89 -9.08 -24.72
C ILE A 294 -15.58 -9.49 -23.28
N LEU A 295 -16.48 -10.26 -22.63
CA LEU A 295 -16.22 -10.80 -21.30
C LEU A 295 -15.00 -11.73 -21.28
N TYR A 296 -14.89 -12.64 -22.26
CA TYR A 296 -13.75 -13.54 -22.42
C TYR A 296 -12.43 -12.78 -22.50
N ASN A 297 -12.36 -11.75 -23.34
CA ASN A 297 -11.16 -10.89 -23.48
C ASN A 297 -10.86 -10.11 -22.18
N TYR A 298 -11.89 -9.61 -21.49
CA TYR A 298 -11.73 -8.90 -20.22
C TYR A 298 -11.08 -9.76 -19.14
N ILE A 299 -11.44 -11.05 -19.07
CA ILE A 299 -10.83 -11.97 -18.10
C ILE A 299 -9.43 -12.45 -18.50
N GLY A 300 -8.94 -12.06 -19.68
CA GLY A 300 -7.58 -12.32 -20.13
C GLY A 300 -7.46 -13.04 -21.47
N GLY A 301 -8.57 -13.39 -22.12
CA GLY A 301 -8.58 -13.98 -23.47
C GLY A 301 -7.97 -15.38 -23.57
N ASP A 302 -7.90 -16.11 -22.47
CA ASP A 302 -7.38 -17.49 -22.44
C ASP A 302 -8.45 -18.44 -21.90
N ARG A 303 -8.59 -19.58 -22.55
CA ARG A 303 -9.55 -20.63 -22.21
C ARG A 303 -9.42 -21.17 -20.78
N TYR A 304 -8.29 -21.01 -20.14
CA TYR A 304 -8.03 -21.44 -18.76
C TYR A 304 -8.35 -20.37 -17.70
N PHE A 305 -8.84 -19.20 -18.10
CA PHE A 305 -9.14 -18.11 -17.16
C PHE A 305 -10.58 -18.07 -16.65
N GLY A 306 -11.39 -19.12 -16.96
CA GLY A 306 -12.77 -19.22 -16.48
C GLY A 306 -12.93 -19.21 -14.96
N GLY A 307 -11.91 -19.58 -14.20
CA GLY A 307 -11.90 -19.43 -12.74
C GLY A 307 -12.13 -18.01 -12.23
N LYS A 308 -11.97 -17.00 -13.10
CA LYS A 308 -12.27 -15.59 -12.76
C LYS A 308 -13.78 -15.29 -12.76
N ILE A 309 -14.60 -16.09 -13.46
CA ILE A 309 -16.07 -16.00 -13.51
C ILE A 309 -16.77 -17.15 -12.80
N GLN A 310 -16.07 -18.25 -12.49
CA GLN A 310 -16.56 -19.40 -11.76
C GLN A 310 -16.75 -19.05 -10.27
N GLU A 311 -17.81 -19.57 -9.64
CA GLU A 311 -17.96 -19.50 -8.19
C GLU A 311 -16.72 -20.07 -7.49
N SER A 312 -16.25 -19.41 -6.43
CA SER A 312 -15.11 -19.87 -5.62
C SER A 312 -15.52 -20.93 -4.60
N GLY A 313 -14.64 -21.90 -4.36
CA GLY A 313 -14.85 -23.00 -3.42
C GLY A 313 -15.64 -24.16 -4.02
N THR A 314 -16.13 -25.06 -3.15
CA THR A 314 -16.78 -26.33 -3.50
C THR A 314 -18.26 -26.39 -3.15
N SER A 315 -18.92 -25.25 -2.90
CA SER A 315 -20.32 -25.24 -2.49
C SER A 315 -21.25 -25.87 -3.51
N HIS A 316 -20.99 -25.64 -4.81
CA HIS A 316 -21.84 -26.16 -5.90
C HIS A 316 -21.04 -26.91 -6.98
N TRP A 317 -19.74 -26.65 -7.10
CA TRP A 317 -18.85 -27.36 -8.02
C TRP A 317 -18.30 -28.64 -7.35
N ILE A 318 -18.20 -29.72 -8.11
CA ILE A 318 -17.76 -31.03 -7.56
C ILE A 318 -16.33 -31.02 -7.02
N ASN A 319 -15.46 -30.14 -7.51
CA ASN A 319 -14.07 -30.01 -7.09
C ASN A 319 -13.72 -28.56 -6.84
N ASP A 320 -12.81 -28.32 -5.89
CA ASP A 320 -12.14 -27.03 -5.76
C ASP A 320 -11.13 -26.85 -6.90
N THR A 321 -11.35 -25.84 -7.70
CA THR A 321 -10.53 -25.52 -8.87
C THR A 321 -9.59 -24.36 -8.61
N GLY A 322 -9.57 -23.80 -7.38
CA GLY A 322 -8.89 -22.55 -7.07
C GLY A 322 -9.52 -21.32 -7.76
N ALA A 323 -10.81 -21.43 -8.13
CA ALA A 323 -11.53 -20.33 -8.77
C ALA A 323 -11.60 -19.11 -7.86
N SER A 324 -11.26 -17.94 -8.42
CA SER A 324 -11.19 -16.69 -7.66
C SER A 324 -12.52 -15.92 -7.63
N ASN A 325 -13.39 -16.14 -8.63
CA ASN A 325 -14.61 -15.35 -8.88
C ASN A 325 -14.37 -13.82 -8.76
N ILE A 326 -13.19 -13.36 -9.16
CA ILE A 326 -12.77 -11.97 -8.99
C ILE A 326 -13.72 -10.97 -9.68
N THR A 327 -14.39 -11.41 -10.76
CA THR A 327 -15.37 -10.60 -11.49
C THR A 327 -16.73 -10.52 -10.78
N LYS A 328 -17.00 -11.38 -9.78
CA LYS A 328 -18.32 -11.55 -9.15
C LYS A 328 -19.42 -12.02 -10.11
N PHE A 329 -19.05 -12.56 -11.25
CA PHE A 329 -20.02 -13.17 -12.17
C PHE A 329 -20.74 -14.37 -11.53
N THR A 330 -20.03 -15.15 -10.72
CA THR A 330 -20.56 -16.29 -9.94
C THR A 330 -21.24 -17.35 -10.83
N GLY A 331 -20.48 -17.89 -11.77
CA GLY A 331 -20.95 -18.99 -12.63
C GLY A 331 -21.18 -20.25 -11.83
N LEU A 332 -22.43 -20.77 -11.84
CA LEU A 332 -22.82 -21.97 -11.13
C LEU A 332 -23.03 -23.16 -12.13
N PRO A 333 -22.67 -24.40 -11.73
CA PRO A 333 -22.69 -25.56 -12.60
C PRO A 333 -24.13 -26.16 -12.72
N GLY A 334 -24.99 -25.45 -13.42
CA GLY A 334 -26.41 -25.81 -13.58
C GLY A 334 -26.67 -26.98 -14.51
N GLY A 335 -25.65 -27.54 -15.14
CA GLY A 335 -25.76 -28.64 -16.08
C GLY A 335 -26.52 -28.28 -17.35
N LYS A 336 -27.19 -29.28 -17.94
CA LYS A 336 -27.97 -29.15 -19.19
C LYS A 336 -29.10 -30.15 -19.27
N ARG A 337 -30.03 -29.93 -20.19
CA ARG A 337 -30.99 -30.93 -20.67
C ARG A 337 -30.66 -31.29 -22.12
N ASN A 338 -30.49 -32.56 -22.41
CA ASN A 338 -30.16 -33.06 -23.73
C ASN A 338 -31.38 -33.00 -24.67
N GLY A 339 -31.14 -33.07 -25.98
CA GLY A 339 -32.20 -33.08 -26.98
C GLY A 339 -33.15 -34.27 -26.90
N ASP A 340 -32.73 -35.37 -26.30
CA ASP A 340 -33.56 -36.52 -26.00
C ASP A 340 -34.39 -36.38 -24.70
N GLY A 341 -34.27 -35.24 -24.03
CA GLY A 341 -34.96 -34.90 -22.79
C GLY A 341 -34.31 -35.42 -21.52
N THR A 342 -33.16 -36.10 -21.57
CA THR A 342 -32.38 -36.53 -20.40
C THR A 342 -31.60 -35.34 -19.83
N TYR A 343 -31.11 -35.44 -18.58
CA TYR A 343 -30.32 -34.41 -17.92
C TYR A 343 -28.88 -34.88 -17.72
N ASP A 344 -27.92 -33.90 -17.76
CA ASP A 344 -26.50 -34.21 -17.66
C ASP A 344 -25.71 -33.05 -17.09
N SER A 345 -24.48 -33.34 -16.66
CA SER A 345 -23.42 -32.39 -16.30
C SER A 345 -23.70 -31.43 -15.13
N ILE A 346 -24.71 -31.69 -14.26
CA ILE A 346 -24.89 -30.93 -13.02
C ILE A 346 -23.64 -31.07 -12.13
N PHE A 347 -23.23 -29.99 -11.46
CA PHE A 347 -22.02 -29.87 -10.65
C PHE A 347 -20.68 -29.88 -11.42
N TYR A 348 -20.68 -30.14 -12.72
CA TYR A 348 -19.49 -30.20 -13.59
C TYR A 348 -19.43 -29.06 -14.57
N ASP A 349 -20.56 -28.67 -15.18
CA ASP A 349 -20.59 -27.67 -16.24
C ASP A 349 -21.67 -26.61 -16.01
N ALA A 350 -21.29 -25.36 -16.32
CA ALA A 350 -22.24 -24.29 -16.52
C ALA A 350 -22.37 -23.99 -18.01
N ASN A 351 -23.58 -24.02 -18.53
CA ASN A 351 -23.87 -23.81 -19.94
C ASN A 351 -24.85 -22.65 -20.10
N TRP A 352 -24.53 -21.70 -20.95
CA TRP A 352 -25.39 -20.54 -21.22
C TRP A 352 -25.64 -20.36 -22.70
N TRP A 353 -26.90 -20.27 -23.10
CA TRP A 353 -27.23 -19.87 -24.45
C TRP A 353 -26.71 -18.49 -24.78
N THR A 354 -26.27 -18.27 -26.03
CA THR A 354 -26.16 -16.98 -26.64
C THR A 354 -27.34 -16.68 -27.55
N ALA A 355 -27.59 -15.41 -27.88
CA ALA A 355 -28.61 -15.02 -28.87
C ALA A 355 -28.18 -15.29 -30.31
N THR A 356 -26.99 -15.86 -30.56
CA THR A 356 -26.43 -16.06 -31.90
C THR A 356 -26.85 -17.41 -32.46
N ALA A 357 -27.63 -17.38 -33.55
CA ALA A 357 -27.92 -18.57 -34.36
C ALA A 357 -26.77 -18.85 -35.32
N ASN A 358 -26.42 -20.14 -35.48
CA ASN A 358 -25.38 -20.55 -36.43
C ASN A 358 -25.99 -21.14 -37.70
N SER A 359 -27.13 -21.85 -37.55
CA SER A 359 -27.89 -22.44 -38.65
C SER A 359 -29.38 -22.52 -38.31
N THR A 360 -30.18 -23.12 -39.18
CA THR A 360 -31.60 -23.41 -38.89
C THR A 360 -31.78 -24.27 -37.66
N GLY A 361 -30.87 -25.23 -37.40
CA GLY A 361 -30.98 -26.22 -36.31
C GLY A 361 -30.06 -25.98 -35.12
N THR A 362 -29.06 -25.09 -35.24
CA THR A 362 -28.01 -24.89 -34.22
C THR A 362 -27.86 -23.44 -33.78
N ALA A 363 -27.36 -23.25 -32.57
CA ALA A 363 -27.02 -21.94 -32.01
C ALA A 363 -25.78 -22.04 -31.10
N SER A 364 -25.12 -20.90 -30.89
CA SER A 364 -23.96 -20.84 -30.04
C SER A 364 -24.33 -20.82 -28.56
N TYR A 365 -23.51 -21.46 -27.77
CA TYR A 365 -23.57 -21.40 -26.31
C TYR A 365 -22.19 -21.18 -25.71
N TYR A 366 -22.15 -20.67 -24.50
CA TYR A 366 -20.92 -20.48 -23.71
C TYR A 366 -20.87 -21.57 -22.65
N ASN A 367 -19.75 -22.28 -22.58
CA ASN A 367 -19.52 -23.32 -21.60
C ASN A 367 -18.39 -22.96 -20.63
N LEU A 368 -18.60 -23.26 -19.36
CA LEU A 368 -17.60 -23.19 -18.29
C LEU A 368 -17.54 -24.57 -17.62
N TYR A 369 -16.43 -25.27 -17.78
CA TYR A 369 -16.15 -26.56 -17.18
C TYR A 369 -15.62 -26.45 -15.75
N VAL A 370 -15.75 -27.51 -14.98
CA VAL A 370 -15.35 -27.63 -13.58
C VAL A 370 -13.91 -27.16 -13.30
N LYS A 371 -12.98 -27.25 -14.25
CA LYS A 371 -11.59 -26.81 -14.09
C LYS A 371 -11.34 -25.36 -14.54
N GLY A 372 -12.38 -24.55 -14.65
CA GLY A 372 -12.24 -23.18 -15.13
C GLY A 372 -11.89 -23.06 -16.62
N TYR A 373 -12.09 -24.13 -17.39
CA TYR A 373 -11.94 -24.11 -18.84
C TYR A 373 -13.23 -23.57 -19.46
N ILE A 374 -13.08 -22.63 -20.39
CA ILE A 374 -14.19 -21.97 -21.08
C ILE A 374 -14.07 -22.09 -22.59
N GLU A 375 -15.21 -22.20 -23.25
CA GLU A 375 -15.30 -22.17 -24.71
C GLU A 375 -16.65 -21.62 -25.20
N ILE A 376 -16.67 -21.13 -26.42
CA ILE A 376 -17.89 -20.87 -27.18
C ILE A 376 -18.03 -22.02 -28.18
N ALA A 377 -19.11 -22.74 -28.10
CA ALA A 377 -19.38 -23.89 -28.93
C ALA A 377 -20.77 -23.80 -29.57
N GLU A 378 -21.11 -24.77 -30.43
CA GLU A 378 -22.35 -24.81 -31.14
C GLU A 378 -23.14 -26.05 -30.72
N SER A 379 -24.47 -25.92 -30.60
CA SER A 379 -25.32 -27.03 -30.18
C SER A 379 -26.72 -26.95 -30.84
N SER A 380 -27.45 -28.07 -30.82
CA SER A 380 -28.84 -28.12 -31.28
C SER A 380 -29.72 -27.17 -30.45
N LYS A 381 -30.63 -26.48 -31.10
CA LYS A 381 -31.61 -25.58 -30.51
C LYS A 381 -32.57 -26.24 -29.52
N ASN A 382 -32.67 -27.55 -29.57
CA ASN A 382 -33.52 -28.35 -28.68
C ASN A 382 -32.86 -28.70 -27.34
N LEU A 383 -31.56 -28.38 -27.13
CA LEU A 383 -30.97 -28.56 -25.81
C LEU A 383 -31.50 -27.52 -24.83
N GLY A 384 -31.49 -27.86 -23.55
CA GLY A 384 -31.82 -26.93 -22.46
C GLY A 384 -30.58 -26.43 -21.77
N TYR A 385 -30.30 -25.11 -21.87
CA TYR A 385 -29.23 -24.45 -21.18
C TYR A 385 -29.75 -23.29 -20.33
N SER A 386 -28.95 -22.85 -19.35
CA SER A 386 -29.21 -21.65 -18.59
C SER A 386 -29.17 -20.40 -19.48
N VAL A 387 -29.76 -19.34 -19.00
CA VAL A 387 -29.70 -18.00 -19.61
C VAL A 387 -29.21 -17.01 -18.58
N ARG A 388 -28.33 -16.11 -19.02
CA ARG A 388 -27.85 -15.00 -18.21
C ARG A 388 -27.84 -13.74 -19.06
N CYS A 389 -28.57 -12.72 -18.62
CA CYS A 389 -28.75 -11.50 -19.40
C CYS A 389 -27.68 -10.44 -19.13
N ILE A 390 -27.52 -9.56 -20.11
CA ILE A 390 -26.68 -8.38 -20.10
C ILE A 390 -27.57 -7.14 -20.27
N LYS A 391 -27.19 -6.03 -19.64
CA LYS A 391 -27.91 -4.74 -19.72
C LYS A 391 -27.68 -4.10 -21.11
N ASP A 392 -28.75 -3.49 -21.66
CA ASP A 392 -28.77 -2.80 -22.96
C ASP A 392 -27.83 -1.57 -23.00
#